data_50955171aeaf041fe204db04fff6aa31
#
_entry.id   50955171aeaf041fe204db04fff6aa31
#
_cell.length_a   1.000
_cell.length_b   1.000
_cell.length_c   1.000
_cell.angle_alpha   90.00
_cell.angle_beta   90.00
_cell.angle_gamma   90.00
#
_symmetry.space_group_name_H-M   'P 1'
#
loop_
_entity.id
_entity.type
_entity.pdbx_description
1 polymer ?
#
loop_
_entity_poly.entity_id
_entity_poly.type
_entity_poly.pdbx_seq_one_letter_code
_entity_poly.pdbx_strand_id
1 'polypeptide(L)'
;MTESVISLSRYILPTLAVIILMLCLAALLRRHPQSLGEIKLINVSTGDSFPVSSREVSVGRHKNCDVILNYPTVSRQHAVLFFDKDGWYIKAVNSSSPVFVNGNPVEKRALVSSGDFIKLGEVTLRFSNKFIQRTK
;
A
#
# COMPACT_ATOMS: atom_id res chain seq x y z
N MET A 1 31.80 -40.46 -31.90
CA MET A 1 31.41 -39.05 -31.72
C MET A 1 29.91 -38.86 -31.41
N THR A 2 29.03 -39.55 -32.11
CA THR A 2 27.58 -39.43 -31.89
C THR A 2 27.13 -39.96 -30.54
N GLU A 3 27.75 -40.99 -29.99
CA GLU A 3 27.40 -41.54 -28.66
C GLU A 3 27.75 -40.61 -27.52
N SER A 4 28.86 -39.89 -27.60
CA SER A 4 29.25 -38.90 -26.57
C SER A 4 28.30 -37.70 -26.55
N VAL A 5 27.83 -37.24 -27.70
CA VAL A 5 26.88 -36.14 -27.85
C VAL A 5 25.51 -36.53 -27.30
N ILE A 6 25.04 -37.73 -27.59
CA ILE A 6 23.76 -38.28 -27.09
C ILE A 6 23.84 -38.47 -25.58
N SER A 7 24.94 -38.98 -25.08
CA SER A 7 25.18 -39.16 -23.66
C SER A 7 25.17 -37.80 -22.89
N LEU A 8 25.82 -36.79 -23.45
CA LEU A 8 25.84 -35.44 -22.89
C LEU A 8 24.43 -34.80 -22.89
N SER A 9 23.69 -34.94 -24.00
CA SER A 9 22.33 -34.38 -24.09
C SER A 9 21.37 -34.99 -23.06
N ARG A 10 21.56 -36.26 -22.73
CA ARG A 10 20.78 -36.97 -21.73
C ARG A 10 20.87 -36.35 -20.33
N TYR A 11 21.99 -35.75 -20.02
CA TYR A 11 22.19 -35.06 -18.70
C TYR A 11 21.94 -33.55 -18.78
N ILE A 12 22.17 -32.93 -19.93
CA ILE A 12 21.98 -31.48 -20.14
C ILE A 12 20.52 -31.09 -20.00
N LEU A 13 19.59 -31.84 -20.58
CA LEU A 13 18.16 -31.54 -20.52
C LEU A 13 17.60 -31.52 -19.10
N PRO A 14 17.80 -32.55 -18.26
CA PRO A 14 17.28 -32.52 -16.90
C PRO A 14 17.97 -31.48 -16.02
N THR A 15 19.26 -31.23 -16.17
CA THR A 15 19.99 -30.20 -15.43
C THR A 15 19.48 -28.80 -15.78
N LEU A 16 19.24 -28.54 -17.07
CA LEU A 16 18.68 -27.26 -17.52
C LEU A 16 17.26 -27.04 -16.92
N ALA A 17 16.43 -28.09 -16.93
CA ALA A 17 15.09 -28.03 -16.34
C ALA A 17 15.13 -27.70 -14.83
N VAL A 18 16.05 -28.29 -14.09
CA VAL A 18 16.23 -28.00 -12.66
C VAL A 18 16.69 -26.55 -12.44
N ILE A 19 17.61 -26.06 -13.27
CA ILE A 19 18.10 -24.67 -13.18
C ILE A 19 16.96 -23.69 -13.45
N ILE A 20 16.15 -23.92 -14.49
CA ILE A 20 15.00 -23.08 -14.81
C ILE A 20 13.97 -23.10 -13.66
N LEU A 21 13.68 -24.27 -13.11
CA LEU A 21 12.79 -24.42 -11.98
C LEU A 21 13.30 -23.67 -10.75
N MET A 22 14.57 -23.77 -10.44
CA MET A 22 15.21 -23.05 -9.33
C MET A 22 15.18 -21.54 -9.55
N LEU A 23 15.41 -21.07 -10.76
CA LEU A 23 15.31 -19.64 -11.09
C LEU A 23 13.88 -19.12 -10.98
N CYS A 24 12.89 -19.88 -11.44
CA CYS A 24 11.49 -19.54 -11.28
C CYS A 24 11.07 -19.49 -9.82
N LEU A 25 11.49 -20.49 -9.04
CA LEU A 25 11.20 -20.52 -7.60
C LEU A 25 11.87 -19.35 -6.88
N ALA A 26 13.12 -19.06 -7.20
CA ALA A 26 13.84 -17.91 -6.66
C ALA A 26 13.16 -16.58 -7.03
N ALA A 27 12.64 -16.46 -8.25
CA ALA A 27 11.89 -15.29 -8.68
C ALA A 27 10.57 -15.13 -7.93
N LEU A 28 9.88 -16.24 -7.65
CA LEU A 28 8.66 -16.23 -6.83
C LEU A 28 8.94 -15.86 -5.37
N LEU A 29 10.02 -16.37 -4.80
CA LEU A 29 10.44 -16.06 -3.44
C LEU A 29 11.01 -14.64 -3.33
N ARG A 30 11.57 -14.11 -4.41
CA ARG A 30 12.03 -12.73 -4.52
C ARG A 30 10.91 -11.73 -4.82
N ARG A 31 9.66 -12.13 -4.72
CA ARG A 31 8.62 -11.13 -4.54
C ARG A 31 8.96 -10.39 -3.25
N HIS A 32 9.83 -9.41 -3.39
CA HIS A 32 10.00 -8.42 -2.34
C HIS A 32 8.60 -7.93 -1.99
N PRO A 33 8.17 -8.05 -0.73
CA PRO A 33 7.16 -7.14 -0.28
C PRO A 33 7.79 -5.78 -0.59
N GLN A 34 7.22 -5.06 -1.55
CA GLN A 34 7.58 -3.67 -1.71
C GLN A 34 7.43 -3.09 -0.32
N SER A 35 8.53 -2.75 0.29
CA SER A 35 8.50 -2.03 1.54
C SER A 35 7.68 -0.78 1.22
N LEU A 36 6.44 -0.81 1.66
CA LEU A 36 5.56 0.34 1.60
C LEU A 36 6.19 1.40 2.47
N GLY A 37 7.26 2.02 2.17
CA GLY A 37 7.94 3.03 2.96
C GLY A 37 7.38 3.30 4.36
N GLU A 38 7.91 4.13 5.11
CA GLU A 38 7.31 4.53 6.37
C GLU A 38 6.13 5.47 6.09
N ILE A 39 4.92 4.91 6.02
CA ILE A 39 3.70 5.67 5.77
C ILE A 39 2.99 5.94 7.08
N LYS A 40 2.64 7.20 7.30
CA LYS A 40 1.93 7.65 8.49
C LYS A 40 0.81 8.61 8.11
N LEU A 41 -0.28 8.51 8.85
CA LEU A 41 -1.31 9.56 8.90
C LEU A 41 -1.12 10.35 10.18
N ILE A 42 -0.97 11.65 10.07
CA ILE A 42 -0.72 12.53 11.21
C ILE A 42 -1.92 13.44 11.39
N ASN A 43 -2.51 13.40 12.61
CA ASN A 43 -3.55 14.35 12.97
C ASN A 43 -2.93 15.73 13.18
N VAL A 44 -3.32 16.68 12.35
CA VAL A 44 -2.75 18.03 12.37
C VAL A 44 -3.07 18.78 13.68
N SER A 45 -4.24 18.51 14.26
CA SER A 45 -4.68 19.20 15.48
C SER A 45 -4.02 18.68 16.76
N THR A 46 -3.82 17.36 16.87
CA THR A 46 -3.30 16.72 18.08
C THR A 46 -1.86 16.27 17.96
N GLY A 47 -1.36 16.13 16.73
CA GLY A 47 -0.03 15.60 16.47
C GLY A 47 0.07 14.07 16.53
N ASP A 48 -1.03 13.38 16.77
CA ASP A 48 -1.06 11.91 16.79
C ASP A 48 -0.70 11.35 15.43
N SER A 49 0.15 10.35 15.40
CA SER A 49 0.54 9.67 14.17
C SER A 49 0.05 8.22 14.18
N PHE A 50 -0.53 7.82 13.05
CA PHE A 50 -1.04 6.48 12.84
C PHE A 50 -0.21 5.79 11.76
N PRO A 51 0.59 4.78 12.12
CA PRO A 51 1.39 4.07 11.13
C PRO A 51 0.49 3.23 10.24
N VAL A 52 0.78 3.23 8.94
CA VAL A 52 0.09 2.43 7.93
C VAL A 52 0.96 1.21 7.60
N SER A 53 0.53 0.04 8.04
CA SER A 53 1.29 -1.20 7.87
C SER A 53 0.71 -2.14 6.82
N SER A 54 -0.48 -1.83 6.29
CA SER A 54 -1.16 -2.64 5.30
C SER A 54 -1.52 -1.83 4.05
N ARG A 55 -1.82 -2.53 2.98
CA ARG A 55 -2.21 -1.88 1.71
C ARG A 55 -3.62 -1.30 1.70
N GLU A 56 -4.40 -1.62 2.70
CA GLU A 56 -5.75 -1.10 2.88
C GLU A 56 -5.94 -0.75 4.34
N VAL A 57 -6.33 0.48 4.60
CA VAL A 57 -6.50 1.02 5.95
C VAL A 57 -7.86 1.70 6.04
N SER A 58 -8.68 1.24 6.97
CA SER A 58 -9.96 1.86 7.28
C SER A 58 -9.80 3.01 8.27
N VAL A 59 -10.46 4.10 8.00
CA VAL A 59 -10.44 5.31 8.83
C VAL A 59 -11.86 5.65 9.25
N GLY A 60 -12.08 5.81 10.54
CA GLY A 60 -13.38 6.15 11.06
C GLY A 60 -13.44 6.18 12.58
N ARG A 61 -14.65 6.37 13.10
CA ARG A 61 -14.89 6.45 14.54
C ARG A 61 -15.05 5.08 15.21
N HIS A 62 -15.39 4.06 14.43
CA HIS A 62 -15.62 2.72 14.96
C HIS A 62 -14.31 2.08 15.44
N LYS A 63 -14.37 1.36 16.56
CA LYS A 63 -13.20 0.69 17.16
C LYS A 63 -12.57 -0.39 16.28
N ASN A 64 -13.29 -0.88 15.28
CA ASN A 64 -12.76 -1.86 14.32
C ASN A 64 -11.99 -1.21 13.15
N CYS A 65 -11.98 0.12 13.08
CA CYS A 65 -11.16 0.82 12.09
C CYS A 65 -9.68 0.73 12.44
N ASP A 66 -8.82 0.69 11.44
CA ASP A 66 -7.37 0.69 11.62
C ASP A 66 -6.86 2.03 12.17
N VAL A 67 -7.45 3.11 11.68
CA VAL A 67 -7.23 4.47 12.21
C VAL A 67 -8.52 4.91 12.88
N ILE A 68 -8.50 5.05 14.20
CA ILE A 68 -9.67 5.41 14.98
C ILE A 68 -9.64 6.90 15.26
N LEU A 69 -10.64 7.60 14.74
CA LEU A 69 -10.85 9.03 14.97
C LEU A 69 -12.15 9.21 15.77
N ASN A 70 -12.02 9.34 17.07
CA ASN A 70 -13.17 9.46 17.97
C ASN A 70 -13.71 10.89 18.04
N TYR A 71 -14.29 11.34 16.95
CA TYR A 71 -14.91 12.66 16.83
C TYR A 71 -16.37 12.52 16.36
N PRO A 72 -17.30 13.33 16.90
CA PRO A 72 -18.71 13.22 16.52
C PRO A 72 -18.99 13.51 15.05
N THR A 73 -18.15 14.30 14.39
CA THR A 73 -18.28 14.62 12.96
C THR A 73 -17.69 13.56 12.03
N VAL A 74 -17.00 12.57 12.58
CA VAL A 74 -16.44 11.45 11.82
C VAL A 74 -17.40 10.27 11.88
N SER A 75 -17.75 9.74 10.71
CA SER A 75 -18.60 8.55 10.61
C SER A 75 -17.91 7.29 11.12
N ARG A 76 -18.69 6.30 11.51
CA ARG A 76 -18.17 5.01 12.01
C ARG A 76 -17.17 4.38 11.05
N GLN A 77 -17.51 4.34 9.77
CA GLN A 77 -16.62 4.01 8.67
C GLN A 77 -16.67 5.18 7.69
N HIS A 78 -15.66 6.03 7.73
CA HIS A 78 -15.67 7.27 6.97
C HIS A 78 -14.96 7.15 5.64
N ALA A 79 -13.77 6.59 5.64
CA ALA A 79 -12.93 6.49 4.46
C ALA A 79 -12.08 5.22 4.48
N VAL A 80 -11.58 4.85 3.33
CA VAL A 80 -10.59 3.79 3.16
C VAL A 80 -9.41 4.34 2.36
N LEU A 81 -8.23 4.23 2.93
CA LEU A 81 -6.97 4.52 2.27
C LEU A 81 -6.41 3.20 1.74
N PHE A 82 -6.11 3.13 0.45
CA PHE A 82 -5.62 1.90 -0.17
C PHE A 82 -4.53 2.17 -1.20
N PHE A 83 -3.66 1.18 -1.34
CA PHE A 83 -2.60 1.20 -2.35
C PHE A 83 -3.06 0.42 -3.58
N ASP A 84 -3.05 1.08 -4.73
CA ASP A 84 -3.37 0.47 -6.03
C ASP A 84 -2.28 0.79 -7.03
N LYS A 85 -1.71 -0.25 -7.64
CA LYS A 85 -0.68 -0.24 -8.69
C LYS A 85 0.44 0.81 -8.51
N ASP A 86 0.12 2.07 -8.63
CA ASP A 86 1.09 3.16 -8.75
C ASP A 86 1.11 4.12 -7.55
N GLY A 87 0.16 4.04 -6.66
CA GLY A 87 0.09 4.99 -5.56
C GLY A 87 -1.02 4.75 -4.55
N TRP A 88 -1.09 5.65 -3.62
CA TRP A 88 -2.09 5.65 -2.57
C TRP A 88 -3.32 6.44 -2.99
N TYR A 89 -4.48 5.85 -2.73
CA TYR A 89 -5.78 6.46 -3.01
C TYR A 89 -6.63 6.45 -1.77
N ILE A 90 -7.50 7.44 -1.66
CA ILE A 90 -8.53 7.49 -0.62
C ILE A 90 -9.91 7.53 -1.26
N LYS A 91 -10.84 6.81 -0.68
CA LYS A 91 -12.26 6.84 -1.07
C LYS A 91 -13.14 7.01 0.15
N ALA A 92 -14.28 7.70 -0.03
CA ALA A 92 -15.32 7.75 0.96
C ALA A 92 -16.12 6.45 0.97
N VAL A 93 -16.41 5.92 2.15
CA VAL A 93 -17.23 4.70 2.30
C VAL A 93 -18.70 5.01 2.04
N ASN A 94 -19.16 6.19 2.46
CA ASN A 94 -20.54 6.59 2.35
C ASN A 94 -20.63 8.00 1.74
N SER A 95 -21.57 8.21 0.83
CA SER A 95 -21.81 9.51 0.19
C SER A 95 -22.27 10.60 1.16
N SER A 96 -22.88 10.23 2.29
CA SER A 96 -23.25 11.17 3.36
C SER A 96 -22.09 11.66 4.20
N SER A 97 -20.91 11.04 4.06
CA SER A 97 -19.70 11.37 4.81
C SER A 97 -18.59 11.77 3.84
N PRO A 98 -18.57 13.03 3.40
CA PRO A 98 -17.62 13.48 2.40
C PRO A 98 -16.18 13.48 2.92
N VAL A 99 -15.26 13.19 2.01
CA VAL A 99 -13.82 13.26 2.23
C VAL A 99 -13.25 14.34 1.32
N PHE A 100 -12.39 15.17 1.85
CA PHE A 100 -11.71 16.22 1.09
C PHE A 100 -10.21 15.97 1.07
N VAL A 101 -9.61 16.09 -0.10
CA VAL A 101 -8.15 16.05 -0.28
C VAL A 101 -7.70 17.43 -0.76
N ASN A 102 -6.90 18.11 0.04
CA ASN A 102 -6.44 19.48 -0.23
C ASN A 102 -7.60 20.46 -0.53
N GLY A 103 -8.74 20.27 0.14
CA GLY A 103 -9.94 21.08 -0.05
C GLY A 103 -10.84 20.65 -1.19
N ASN A 104 -10.48 19.64 -1.97
CA ASN A 104 -11.26 19.12 -3.07
C ASN A 104 -12.06 17.89 -2.63
N PRO A 105 -13.39 17.84 -2.90
CA PRO A 105 -14.19 16.69 -2.53
C PRO A 105 -13.80 15.46 -3.36
N VAL A 106 -13.79 14.32 -2.69
CA VAL A 106 -13.51 13.02 -3.32
C VAL A 106 -14.83 12.40 -3.79
N GLU A 107 -15.02 12.26 -5.09
CA GLU A 107 -16.24 11.67 -5.66
C GLU A 107 -16.18 10.13 -5.64
N LYS A 108 -15.18 9.55 -6.29
CA LYS A 108 -14.95 8.10 -6.31
C LYS A 108 -13.73 7.72 -5.52
N ARG A 109 -12.59 8.16 -5.98
CA ARG A 109 -11.30 8.01 -5.30
C ARG A 109 -10.38 9.17 -5.69
N ALA A 110 -9.45 9.51 -4.81
CA ALA A 110 -8.47 10.54 -5.08
C ALA A 110 -7.08 10.03 -4.80
N LEU A 111 -6.13 10.38 -5.65
CA LEU A 111 -4.72 10.09 -5.44
C LEU A 111 -4.19 10.94 -4.29
N VAL A 112 -3.47 10.32 -3.37
CA VAL A 112 -2.87 10.96 -2.20
C VAL A 112 -1.36 10.87 -2.31
N SER A 113 -0.70 12.02 -2.22
CA SER A 113 0.76 12.14 -2.24
C SER A 113 1.29 12.59 -0.89
N SER A 114 2.58 12.40 -0.64
CA SER A 114 3.19 12.82 0.61
C SER A 114 3.02 14.33 0.83
N GLY A 115 2.54 14.69 2.00
CA GLY A 115 2.24 16.07 2.37
C GLY A 115 0.80 16.52 2.09
N ASP A 116 -0.02 15.69 1.47
CA ASP A 116 -1.43 16.02 1.22
C ASP A 116 -2.25 15.99 2.51
N PHE A 117 -3.23 16.88 2.57
CA PHE A 117 -4.16 16.99 3.69
C PHE A 117 -5.49 16.31 3.34
N ILE A 118 -5.90 15.41 4.22
CA ILE A 118 -7.16 14.68 4.09
C ILE A 118 -8.09 15.16 5.21
N LYS A 119 -9.22 15.75 4.83
CA LYS A 119 -10.22 16.23 5.78
C LYS A 119 -11.39 15.27 5.88
N LEU A 120 -11.66 14.83 7.10
CA LEU A 120 -12.74 13.92 7.47
C LEU A 120 -13.54 14.57 8.59
N GLY A 121 -14.71 15.15 8.27
CA GLY A 121 -15.45 15.94 9.24
C GLY A 121 -14.62 17.13 9.73
N GLU A 122 -14.44 17.25 11.05
CA GLU A 122 -13.60 18.31 11.65
C GLU A 122 -12.11 17.95 11.73
N VAL A 123 -11.75 16.71 11.42
CA VAL A 123 -10.39 16.20 11.55
C VAL A 123 -9.65 16.36 10.23
N THR A 124 -8.44 16.91 10.29
CA THR A 124 -7.52 16.98 9.16
C THR A 124 -6.33 16.05 9.42
N LEU A 125 -6.11 15.12 8.52
CA LEU A 125 -4.97 14.22 8.54
C LEU A 125 -3.97 14.61 7.46
N ARG A 126 -2.69 14.58 7.80
CA ARG A 126 -1.60 14.74 6.84
C ARG A 126 -1.08 13.37 6.45
N PHE A 127 -1.05 13.10 5.15
CA PHE A 127 -0.45 11.90 4.62
C PHE A 127 1.07 12.10 4.50
N SER A 128 1.84 11.25 5.18
CA SER A 128 3.29 11.27 5.12
C SER A 128 3.79 9.93 4.57
N ASN A 129 4.47 10.00 3.46
CA ASN A 129 5.12 8.85 2.83
C ASN A 129 6.62 9.15 2.73
N LYS A 130 7.37 8.66 3.68
CA LYS A 130 8.83 8.71 3.60
C LYS A 130 9.30 7.51 2.79
N PHE A 131 9.46 7.71 1.49
CA PHE A 131 10.33 6.81 0.75
C PHE A 131 11.73 6.93 1.36
N ILE A 132 12.21 5.83 1.91
CA ILE A 132 13.64 5.73 2.21
C ILE A 132 14.32 5.66 0.84
N GLN A 133 14.60 6.81 0.27
CA GLN A 133 15.57 6.86 -0.80
C GLN A 133 16.90 6.45 -0.15
N ARG A 134 17.28 5.21 -0.39
CA ARG A 134 18.67 4.84 -0.17
C ARG A 134 19.48 5.64 -1.19
N THR A 135 19.85 6.82 -0.81
CA THR A 135 20.94 7.55 -1.46
C THR A 135 22.19 6.70 -1.30
N LYS A 136 22.61 6.17 -2.41
CA LYS A 136 23.94 5.59 -2.48
C LYS A 136 25.00 6.68 -2.30
#